data_510e4eade75a746adc4b26bb0dcc0063
#
_entry.id   510e4eade75a746adc4b26bb0dcc0063
#
_cell.length_a   1.000
_cell.length_b   1.000
_cell.length_c   1.000
_cell.angle_alpha   90.00
_cell.angle_beta   90.00
_cell.angle_gamma   90.00
#
_symmetry.space_group_name_H-M   'P 1'
#
loop_
_entity.id
_entity.type
_entity.pdbx_description
1 polymer ?
#
loop_
_entity_poly.entity_id
_entity_poly.type
_entity_poly.pdbx_seq_one_letter_code
_entity_poly.pdbx_strand_id
1 'polypeptide(L)'
;MKALRWHGVKDIRVEDIEEPKAEKGKVKVKVEWCGICGSDLHEYTAGPIFIPIETHPLSGDKAPIVLGHEFSGHVVEVGEGVTKVQVGDRVVVEPIYACGEC
;
A
#
# COMPACT_ATOMS: atom_id res chain seq x y z
N MET A 1 12.87 -4.45 -5.79
CA MET A 1 12.97 -3.69 -4.53
C MET A 1 12.57 -4.57 -3.35
N LYS A 2 13.01 -4.23 -2.16
CA LYS A 2 12.65 -4.95 -0.94
C LYS A 2 11.28 -4.51 -0.43
N ALA A 3 10.46 -5.48 -0.02
CA ALA A 3 9.16 -5.22 0.59
C ALA A 3 8.89 -6.21 1.72
N LEU A 4 8.17 -5.74 2.74
CA LEU A 4 7.71 -6.58 3.83
C LEU A 4 6.30 -7.07 3.49
N ARG A 5 6.16 -8.38 3.29
CA ARG A 5 4.90 -9.00 2.86
C ARG A 5 4.31 -9.93 3.92
N TRP A 6 3.01 -9.80 4.13
CA TRP A 6 2.24 -10.69 4.98
C TRP A 6 1.79 -11.92 4.19
N HIS A 7 2.18 -13.10 4.68
CA HIS A 7 1.82 -14.39 4.09
C HIS A 7 0.81 -15.18 4.94
N GLY A 8 0.71 -14.87 6.21
CA GLY A 8 -0.16 -15.54 7.15
C GLY A 8 0.11 -15.09 8.58
N VAL A 9 -0.58 -15.69 9.54
CA VAL A 9 -0.38 -15.42 10.97
C VAL A 9 1.08 -15.68 11.34
N LYS A 10 1.72 -14.68 11.96
CA LYS A 10 3.14 -14.71 12.37
C LYS A 10 4.12 -15.01 11.23
N ASP A 11 3.70 -14.77 9.99
CA ASP A 11 4.50 -15.03 8.80
C ASP A 11 4.58 -13.77 7.94
N ILE A 12 5.54 -12.92 8.28
CA ILE A 12 5.90 -11.76 7.47
C ILE A 12 7.33 -11.96 6.96
N ARG A 13 7.55 -11.57 5.70
CA ARG A 13 8.82 -11.81 5.02
C ARG A 13 9.29 -10.58 4.29
N VAL A 14 10.59 -10.31 4.38
CA VAL A 14 11.23 -9.32 3.51
C VAL A 14 11.59 -10.01 2.20
N GLU A 15 10.98 -9.57 1.13
CA GLU A 15 11.12 -10.19 -0.19
C GLU A 15 11.49 -9.16 -1.25
N ASP A 16 12.10 -9.64 -2.32
CA ASP A 16 12.27 -8.82 -3.52
C ASP A 16 10.99 -8.88 -4.35
N ILE A 17 10.46 -7.72 -4.68
CA ILE A 17 9.30 -7.58 -5.55
C ILE A 17 9.62 -6.66 -6.71
N GLU A 18 8.84 -6.75 -7.77
CA GLU A 18 8.93 -5.82 -8.88
C GLU A 18 8.59 -4.40 -8.39
N GLU A 19 9.38 -3.41 -8.81
CA GLU A 19 9.10 -2.02 -8.48
C GLU A 19 7.83 -1.58 -9.20
N PRO A 20 6.82 -1.04 -8.47
CA PRO A 20 5.57 -0.63 -9.09
C PRO A 20 5.76 0.58 -10.00
N LYS A 21 4.84 0.75 -10.94
CA LYS A 21 4.77 1.90 -11.83
C LYS A 21 3.48 2.67 -11.58
N ALA A 22 3.49 3.98 -11.83
CA ALA A 22 2.28 4.79 -11.74
C ALA A 22 1.39 4.53 -12.94
N GLU A 23 0.35 3.74 -12.71
CA GLU A 23 -0.70 3.49 -13.69
C GLU A 23 -1.62 4.70 -13.84
N LYS A 24 -2.55 4.64 -14.81
CA LYS A 24 -3.56 5.69 -15.02
C LYS A 24 -4.32 6.00 -13.73
N GLY A 25 -4.37 7.28 -13.37
CA GLY A 25 -5.05 7.75 -12.17
C GLY A 25 -4.30 7.52 -10.86
N LYS A 26 -3.09 6.98 -10.93
CA LYS A 26 -2.27 6.66 -9.77
C LYS A 26 -0.98 7.45 -9.73
N VAL A 27 -0.38 7.52 -8.56
CA VAL A 27 0.94 8.12 -8.38
C VAL A 27 1.89 7.12 -7.73
N LYS A 28 3.17 7.26 -8.01
CA LYS A 28 4.23 6.51 -7.34
C LYS A 28 4.89 7.40 -6.32
N VAL A 29 4.93 6.95 -5.10
CA VAL A 29 5.51 7.67 -3.96
C VAL A 29 6.77 6.96 -3.50
N LYS A 30 7.86 7.71 -3.38
CA LYS A 30 9.05 7.22 -2.69
C LYS A 30 8.84 7.41 -1.19
N VAL A 31 8.63 6.32 -0.47
CA VAL A 31 8.37 6.34 0.97
C VAL A 31 9.64 6.76 1.71
N GLU A 32 9.50 7.73 2.59
CA GLU A 32 10.60 8.21 3.44
C GLU A 32 10.42 7.72 4.88
N TRP A 33 9.18 7.69 5.38
CA TRP A 33 8.84 7.27 6.73
C TRP A 33 7.60 6.40 6.70
N CYS A 34 7.62 5.32 7.46
CA CYS A 34 6.48 4.45 7.64
C CYS A 34 6.34 4.09 9.12
N GLY A 35 5.15 4.35 9.67
CA GLY A 35 4.81 3.97 11.03
C GLY A 35 4.23 2.57 11.10
N ILE A 36 4.21 2.02 12.30
CA ILE A 36 3.55 0.75 12.60
C ILE A 36 2.24 1.05 13.32
N CYS A 37 1.12 0.61 12.75
CA CYS A 37 -0.19 0.71 13.37
C CYS A 37 -0.51 -0.55 14.18
N GLY A 38 -1.39 -0.41 15.18
CA GLY A 38 -1.90 -1.56 15.93
C GLY A 38 -2.56 -2.60 15.04
N SER A 39 -3.17 -2.18 13.93
CA SER A 39 -3.76 -3.10 12.95
C SER A 39 -2.72 -4.00 12.27
N ASP A 40 -1.50 -3.51 12.04
CA ASP A 40 -0.41 -4.33 11.52
C ASP A 40 -0.04 -5.45 12.50
N LEU A 41 0.00 -5.12 13.79
CA LEU A 41 0.25 -6.10 14.84
C LEU A 41 -0.87 -7.13 14.94
N HIS A 42 -2.12 -6.70 14.83
CA HIS A 42 -3.27 -7.60 14.85
C HIS A 42 -3.27 -8.57 13.67
N GLU A 43 -2.93 -8.10 12.48
CA GLU A 43 -2.78 -8.95 11.30
C GLU A 43 -1.66 -9.98 11.50
N TYR A 44 -0.55 -9.56 12.11
CA TYR A 44 0.56 -10.45 12.39
C TYR A 44 0.19 -11.55 13.40
N THR A 45 -0.50 -11.20 14.48
CA THR A 45 -0.79 -12.13 15.57
C THR A 45 -2.04 -12.98 15.36
N ALA A 46 -3.04 -12.46 14.67
CA ALA A 46 -4.37 -13.08 14.58
C ALA A 46 -5.06 -12.90 13.22
N GLY A 47 -4.36 -12.42 12.23
CA GLY A 47 -4.95 -12.22 10.89
C GLY A 47 -5.31 -13.51 10.17
N PRO A 48 -6.04 -13.43 9.04
CA PRO A 48 -6.41 -12.17 8.38
C PRO A 48 -7.61 -11.48 9.06
N ILE A 49 -7.51 -10.17 9.21
CA ILE A 49 -8.61 -9.33 9.71
C ILE A 49 -9.13 -8.46 8.56
N PHE A 50 -8.28 -7.59 8.01
CA PHE A 50 -8.59 -6.76 6.85
C PHE A 50 -7.87 -7.22 5.58
N ILE A 51 -6.78 -7.97 5.72
CA ILE A 51 -6.02 -8.46 4.57
C ILE A 51 -6.88 -9.43 3.75
N PRO A 52 -7.10 -9.14 2.46
CA PRO A 52 -7.91 -10.03 1.62
C PRO A 52 -7.13 -11.30 1.28
N ILE A 53 -7.70 -12.45 1.60
CA ILE A 53 -7.17 -13.76 1.19
C ILE A 53 -7.74 -14.20 -0.16
N GLU A 54 -8.84 -13.57 -0.58
CA GLU A 54 -9.40 -13.66 -1.91
C GLU A 54 -9.32 -12.29 -2.58
N THR A 55 -9.38 -12.23 -3.90
CA THR A 55 -9.28 -10.97 -4.62
C THR A 55 -10.31 -9.96 -4.13
N HIS A 56 -9.82 -8.83 -3.63
CA HIS A 56 -10.69 -7.77 -3.11
C HIS A 56 -11.47 -7.10 -4.25
N PRO A 57 -12.80 -6.91 -4.10
CA PRO A 57 -13.64 -6.42 -5.21
C PRO A 57 -13.32 -5.00 -5.67
N LEU A 58 -12.80 -4.14 -4.80
CA LEU A 58 -12.47 -2.76 -5.16
C LEU A 58 -11.01 -2.61 -5.59
N SER A 59 -10.07 -3.12 -4.80
CA SER A 59 -8.64 -2.90 -5.05
C SER A 59 -8.00 -3.95 -5.96
N GLY A 60 -8.59 -5.13 -6.03
CA GLY A 60 -8.00 -6.27 -6.75
C GLY A 60 -6.88 -6.97 -5.99
N ASP A 61 -6.59 -6.53 -4.78
CA ASP A 61 -5.51 -7.08 -3.97
C ASP A 61 -5.88 -8.44 -3.38
N LYS A 62 -4.86 -9.22 -3.14
CA LYS A 62 -4.95 -10.55 -2.54
C LYS A 62 -3.64 -10.87 -1.83
N ALA A 63 -3.72 -11.57 -0.70
CA ALA A 63 -2.52 -12.01 0.01
C ALA A 63 -1.64 -12.90 -0.89
N PRO A 64 -0.31 -12.85 -0.78
CA PRO A 64 0.47 -12.01 0.13
C PRO A 64 0.51 -10.54 -0.30
N ILE A 65 0.40 -9.63 0.65
CA ILE A 65 0.43 -8.19 0.40
C ILE A 65 1.54 -7.48 1.16
N VAL A 66 1.94 -6.32 0.66
CA VAL A 66 2.89 -5.45 1.36
C VAL A 66 2.17 -4.77 2.52
N LEU A 67 2.75 -4.87 3.71
CA LEU A 67 2.25 -4.18 4.89
C LEU A 67 2.71 -2.72 4.94
N GLY A 68 1.99 -1.94 5.75
CA GLY A 68 2.25 -0.53 6.00
C GLY A 68 1.20 0.36 5.35
N HIS A 69 0.57 1.22 6.15
CA HIS A 69 -0.48 2.13 5.69
C HIS A 69 -0.40 3.51 6.37
N GLU A 70 0.63 3.73 7.18
CA GLU A 70 0.90 5.03 7.80
C GLU A 70 2.25 5.50 7.31
N PHE A 71 2.28 6.17 6.15
CA PHE A 71 3.55 6.56 5.56
C PHE A 71 3.48 7.94 4.90
N SER A 72 4.65 8.52 4.76
CA SER A 72 4.85 9.75 4.04
C SER A 72 6.05 9.63 3.10
N GLY A 73 6.09 10.47 2.11
CA GLY A 73 7.16 10.49 1.15
C GLY A 73 6.96 11.59 0.14
N HIS A 74 7.57 11.45 -1.02
CA HIS A 74 7.37 12.38 -2.11
C HIS A 74 7.03 11.66 -3.41
N VAL A 75 6.27 12.34 -4.25
CA VAL A 75 5.83 11.82 -5.55
C VAL A 75 7.03 11.77 -6.49
N VAL A 76 7.29 10.61 -7.08
CA VAL A 76 8.38 10.41 -8.05
C VAL A 76 7.85 10.15 -9.46
N GLU A 77 6.58 9.75 -9.59
CA GLU A 77 5.95 9.48 -10.87
C GLU A 77 4.46 9.72 -10.76
N VAL A 78 3.85 10.30 -11.78
CA VAL A 78 2.40 10.49 -11.88
C VAL A 78 1.86 9.76 -13.10
N GLY A 79 0.74 9.08 -12.93
CA GLY A 79 0.05 8.40 -14.01
C GLY A 79 -0.82 9.36 -14.82
N GLU A 80 -1.28 8.88 -15.97
CA GLU A 80 -2.19 9.63 -16.83
C GLU A 80 -3.45 10.07 -16.08
N GLY A 81 -3.86 11.31 -16.27
CA GLY A 81 -5.06 11.87 -15.67
C GLY A 81 -4.88 12.44 -14.25
N VAL A 82 -3.73 12.30 -13.64
CA VAL A 82 -3.44 12.85 -12.33
C VAL A 82 -3.11 14.35 -12.46
N THR A 83 -3.88 15.19 -11.77
CA THR A 83 -3.75 16.65 -11.85
C THR A 83 -3.57 17.33 -10.50
N LYS A 84 -3.92 16.65 -9.38
CA LYS A 84 -3.89 17.22 -8.03
C LYS A 84 -2.50 17.29 -7.41
N VAL A 85 -1.59 16.45 -7.86
CA VAL A 85 -0.21 16.37 -7.37
C VAL A 85 0.74 16.25 -8.55
N GLN A 86 1.99 16.59 -8.31
CA GLN A 86 3.06 16.51 -9.32
C GLN A 86 4.33 15.91 -8.72
N VAL A 87 5.24 15.51 -9.58
CA VAL A 87 6.55 14.98 -9.17
C VAL A 87 7.26 16.01 -8.28
N GLY A 88 7.79 15.54 -7.16
CA GLY A 88 8.46 16.37 -6.16
C GLY A 88 7.59 16.78 -4.98
N ASP A 89 6.27 16.64 -5.08
CA ASP A 89 5.37 16.96 -3.98
C ASP A 89 5.58 16.04 -2.79
N ARG A 90 5.61 16.62 -1.59
CA ARG A 90 5.58 15.86 -0.34
C ARG A 90 4.15 15.48 -0.02
N VAL A 91 3.94 14.23 0.34
CA VAL A 91 2.60 13.70 0.58
C VAL A 91 2.56 12.80 1.80
N VAL A 92 1.40 12.76 2.42
CA VAL A 92 0.96 11.68 3.30
C VAL A 92 -0.16 10.95 2.57
N VAL A 93 -0.31 9.66 2.83
CA VAL A 93 -1.29 8.84 2.11
C VAL A 93 -2.42 8.46 3.04
N GLU A 94 -3.65 8.78 2.63
CA GLU A 94 -4.84 8.30 3.32
C GLU A 94 -4.99 6.79 3.04
N PRO A 95 -5.09 5.96 4.10
CA PRO A 95 -5.05 4.50 3.92
C PRO A 95 -6.37 3.87 3.48
N ILE A 96 -7.41 4.66 3.31
CA ILE A 96 -8.75 4.14 2.99
C ILE A 96 -8.98 4.16 1.49
N TYR A 97 -9.31 3.00 0.95
CA TYR A 97 -9.70 2.83 -0.44
C TYR A 97 -11.22 2.72 -0.54
N ALA A 98 -11.82 3.63 -1.26
CA ALA A 98 -13.28 3.69 -1.45
C ALA A 98 -13.64 3.77 -2.93
N CYS A 99 -14.86 3.35 -3.26
CA CYS A 99 -15.34 3.41 -4.65
C CYS A 99 -15.60 4.85 -5.13
N GLY A 100 -15.80 5.79 -4.20
CA GLY A 100 -16.08 7.19 -4.51
C GLY A 100 -17.53 7.51 -4.81
N GLU A 101 -18.41 6.52 -4.79
CA GLU A 101 -19.81 6.67 -5.19
C GLU A 101 -20.85 6.39 -4.10
N CYS A 102 -20.47 5.67 -3.06
CA CYS A 102 -21.37 5.31 -1.96
C CYS A 102 -20.81 5.70 -0.58
#